data_17ad65302544febcc4983437ac57b040
#
_entry.id   17ad65302544febcc4983437ac57b040
#
_cell.length_a   1.000
_cell.length_b   1.000
_cell.length_c   1.000
_cell.angle_alpha   90.00
_cell.angle_beta   90.00
_cell.angle_gamma   90.00
#
_symmetry.space_group_name_H-M   'P 1'
#
loop_
_entity.id
_entity.type
_entity.pdbx_description
1 polymer ?
#
loop_
_entity_poly.entity_id
_entity_poly.type
_entity_poly.pdbx_seq_one_letter_code
_entity_poly.pdbx_strand_id
1 'polypeptide(L)'
;VLLFVAALTSIVQFSGLLQSAHRRWVVAGLVLWIQLIVLMAYFLRAHIVASQADVIATTRGFYGVLNVSESDAGTDDHLRTLSHGRICHGNQYMANAYRDWAGTYYSVKSGVGVLFNHHPERVFKRPMNIGVVGLGVGTIASWARPGDHIRFYEINAQVAKLAQRYFSYLKDCEGDVSVLLGDGRITLERQLAAGENQEFDALFIDAFSGDSIPVHLLTREAFELYFQHLKADGVLMVHITNLHLDLSGPIRAVAQSTGKHTLLIEHEPEGWAERYSRWVVVTSNEDLIY
;
A
#
# COMPACT_ATOMS: atom_id res chain seq x y z
N VAL A 1 -17.80 33.04 13.48
CA VAL A 1 -18.49 34.20 14.11
C VAL A 1 -17.72 35.47 13.81
N LEU A 2 -16.41 35.59 14.11
CA LEU A 2 -15.62 36.79 13.91
C LEU A 2 -15.57 37.27 12.42
N LEU A 3 -15.42 36.34 11.47
CA LEU A 3 -15.45 36.66 10.04
C LEU A 3 -16.84 37.13 9.58
N PHE A 4 -17.90 36.62 10.17
CA PHE A 4 -19.28 37.01 9.89
C PHE A 4 -19.55 38.44 10.40
N VAL A 5 -19.08 38.77 11.61
CA VAL A 5 -19.19 40.12 12.20
C VAL A 5 -18.35 41.11 11.39
N ALA A 6 -17.14 40.78 10.97
CA ALA A 6 -16.28 41.62 10.14
C ALA A 6 -16.90 41.87 8.75
N ALA A 7 -17.50 40.85 8.14
CA ALA A 7 -18.21 40.99 6.87
C ALA A 7 -19.44 41.90 7.01
N LEU A 8 -20.24 41.73 8.07
CA LEU A 8 -21.43 42.56 8.36
C LEU A 8 -21.03 44.03 8.63
N THR A 9 -19.99 44.28 9.40
CA THR A 9 -19.50 45.66 9.64
C THR A 9 -18.97 46.33 8.37
N SER A 10 -18.25 45.60 7.52
CA SER A 10 -17.80 46.08 6.22
C SER A 10 -18.99 46.39 5.27
N ILE A 11 -20.02 45.55 5.28
CA ILE A 11 -21.26 45.80 4.48
C ILE A 11 -21.97 47.09 4.96
N VAL A 12 -22.08 47.30 6.25
CA VAL A 12 -22.73 48.47 6.82
C VAL A 12 -21.92 49.76 6.50
N GLN A 13 -20.60 49.73 6.62
CA GLN A 13 -19.74 50.86 6.25
C GLN A 13 -19.75 51.17 4.76
N PHE A 14 -19.72 50.17 3.88
CA PHE A 14 -19.77 50.38 2.43
C PHE A 14 -21.15 50.85 1.95
N SER A 15 -22.22 50.47 2.67
CA SER A 15 -23.58 50.86 2.28
C SER A 15 -23.89 52.34 2.41
N GLY A 16 -23.12 53.10 3.22
CA GLY A 16 -23.24 54.54 3.35
C GLY A 16 -22.65 55.35 2.18
N LEU A 17 -21.81 54.71 1.34
CA LEU A 17 -21.08 55.38 0.26
C LEU A 17 -21.73 55.28 -1.14
N LEU A 18 -22.82 54.52 -1.28
CA LEU A 18 -23.42 54.24 -2.61
C LEU A 18 -24.80 54.85 -2.73
N GLN A 19 -25.08 55.44 -3.95
CA GLN A 19 -26.42 55.92 -4.30
C GLN A 19 -27.46 54.78 -4.26
N SER A 20 -28.68 55.08 -3.91
CA SER A 20 -29.73 54.15 -3.48
C SER A 20 -30.00 52.93 -4.39
N ALA A 21 -29.82 53.05 -5.70
CA ALA A 21 -30.03 51.96 -6.65
C ALA A 21 -28.85 50.97 -6.66
N HIS A 22 -27.60 51.45 -6.64
CA HIS A 22 -26.40 50.60 -6.58
C HIS A 22 -26.29 49.85 -5.26
N ARG A 23 -26.71 50.47 -4.17
CA ARG A 23 -26.72 49.84 -2.83
C ARG A 23 -27.50 48.54 -2.76
N ARG A 24 -28.68 48.48 -3.43
CA ARG A 24 -29.51 47.24 -3.43
C ARG A 24 -28.81 46.08 -4.14
N TRP A 25 -28.14 46.34 -5.25
CA TRP A 25 -27.40 45.31 -6.00
C TRP A 25 -26.16 44.85 -5.28
N VAL A 26 -25.43 45.73 -4.60
CA VAL A 26 -24.25 45.37 -3.78
C VAL A 26 -24.68 44.50 -2.58
N VAL A 27 -25.75 44.89 -1.88
CA VAL A 27 -26.28 44.10 -0.77
C VAL A 27 -26.79 42.73 -1.25
N ALA A 28 -27.51 42.67 -2.37
CA ALA A 28 -27.95 41.40 -2.95
C ALA A 28 -26.79 40.51 -3.35
N GLY A 29 -25.72 41.07 -3.96
CA GLY A 29 -24.52 40.35 -4.29
C GLY A 29 -23.78 39.77 -3.07
N LEU A 30 -23.67 40.58 -2.00
CA LEU A 30 -23.05 40.13 -0.75
C LEU A 30 -23.84 39.02 -0.05
N VAL A 31 -25.19 39.13 -0.04
CA VAL A 31 -26.07 38.08 0.50
C VAL A 31 -25.89 36.79 -0.30
N LEU A 32 -25.85 36.89 -1.64
CA LEU A 32 -25.60 35.73 -2.50
C LEU A 32 -24.23 35.06 -2.20
N TRP A 33 -23.17 35.87 -2.07
CA TRP A 33 -21.83 35.40 -1.73
C TRP A 33 -21.81 34.68 -0.37
N ILE A 34 -22.46 35.25 0.64
CA ILE A 34 -22.56 34.60 1.98
C ILE A 34 -23.30 33.27 1.86
N GLN A 35 -24.41 33.22 1.12
CA GLN A 35 -25.17 31.98 0.90
C GLN A 35 -24.32 30.93 0.20
N LEU A 36 -23.52 31.29 -0.82
CA LEU A 36 -22.61 30.37 -1.49
C LEU A 36 -21.53 29.85 -0.57
N ILE A 37 -20.94 30.71 0.27
CA ILE A 37 -19.92 30.28 1.26
C ILE A 37 -20.54 29.31 2.28
N VAL A 38 -21.73 29.60 2.79
CA VAL A 38 -22.43 28.73 3.75
C VAL A 38 -22.76 27.40 3.10
N LEU A 39 -23.27 27.41 1.87
CA LEU A 39 -23.58 26.22 1.11
C LEU A 39 -22.32 25.36 0.86
N MET A 40 -21.24 26.00 0.43
CA MET A 40 -19.95 25.33 0.24
C MET A 40 -19.42 24.73 1.54
N ALA A 41 -19.51 25.45 2.66
CA ALA A 41 -19.11 24.96 3.98
C ALA A 41 -19.97 23.77 4.41
N TYR A 42 -21.26 23.79 4.12
CA TYR A 42 -22.19 22.67 4.38
C TYR A 42 -21.80 21.43 3.57
N PHE A 43 -21.60 21.58 2.25
CA PHE A 43 -21.20 20.46 1.41
C PHE A 43 -19.81 19.92 1.78
N LEU A 44 -18.85 20.80 2.09
CA LEU A 44 -17.54 20.38 2.56
C LEU A 44 -17.62 19.58 3.85
N ARG A 45 -18.41 20.06 4.82
CA ARG A 45 -18.65 19.34 6.07
C ARG A 45 -19.35 18.00 5.83
N ALA A 46 -20.38 17.97 5.02
CA ALA A 46 -21.09 16.75 4.66
C ALA A 46 -20.14 15.73 4.00
N HIS A 47 -19.31 16.19 3.09
CA HIS A 47 -18.28 15.36 2.44
C HIS A 47 -17.26 14.81 3.45
N ILE A 48 -16.75 15.65 4.36
CA ILE A 48 -15.82 15.22 5.42
C ILE A 48 -16.47 14.17 6.30
N VAL A 49 -17.71 14.40 6.75
CA VAL A 49 -18.43 13.43 7.60
C VAL A 49 -18.65 12.13 6.86
N ALA A 50 -19.10 12.18 5.61
CA ALA A 50 -19.30 10.98 4.80
C ALA A 50 -18.00 10.21 4.54
N SER A 51 -16.89 10.91 4.28
CA SER A 51 -15.59 10.28 4.05
C SER A 51 -14.96 9.64 5.30
N GLN A 52 -15.46 9.96 6.48
CA GLN A 52 -15.00 9.43 7.76
C GLN A 52 -15.97 8.43 8.40
N ALA A 53 -17.13 8.20 7.80
CA ALA A 53 -18.18 7.38 8.37
C ALA A 53 -17.72 5.94 8.67
N ASP A 54 -16.89 5.38 7.80
CA ASP A 54 -16.41 3.99 7.86
C ASP A 54 -15.03 3.87 8.50
N VAL A 55 -14.41 4.98 8.94
CA VAL A 55 -13.06 4.97 9.51
C VAL A 55 -13.12 4.55 10.98
N ILE A 56 -12.55 3.38 11.31
CA ILE A 56 -12.48 2.85 12.68
C ILE A 56 -11.20 3.20 13.41
N ALA A 57 -10.15 3.57 12.67
CA ALA A 57 -8.89 4.05 13.26
C ALA A 57 -8.17 5.01 12.34
N THR A 58 -7.58 6.04 12.91
CA THR A 58 -6.70 7.00 12.23
C THR A 58 -5.43 7.16 13.03
N THR A 59 -4.28 7.15 12.36
CA THR A 59 -3.01 7.53 12.97
C THR A 59 -2.24 8.47 12.05
N ARG A 60 -1.47 9.38 12.65
CA ARG A 60 -0.63 10.33 11.91
C ARG A 60 0.81 10.17 12.37
N GLY A 61 1.73 10.08 11.43
CA GLY A 61 3.16 9.97 11.69
C GLY A 61 3.98 10.76 10.68
N PHE A 62 5.29 10.52 10.70
CA PHE A 62 6.24 11.12 9.76
C PHE A 62 5.88 10.82 8.30
N TYR A 63 5.41 9.59 8.05
CA TYR A 63 5.05 9.12 6.70
C TYR A 63 3.64 9.54 6.26
N GLY A 64 2.89 10.31 7.06
CA GLY A 64 1.56 10.81 6.71
C GLY A 64 0.45 10.26 7.59
N VAL A 65 -0.77 10.22 7.04
CA VAL A 65 -1.99 9.78 7.74
C VAL A 65 -2.39 8.40 7.23
N LEU A 66 -2.50 7.45 8.15
CA LEU A 66 -3.01 6.11 7.90
C LEU A 66 -4.42 5.99 8.47
N ASN A 67 -5.32 5.42 7.70
CA ASN A 67 -6.69 5.12 8.13
C ASN A 67 -6.95 3.62 7.99
N VAL A 68 -7.64 3.07 8.96
CA VAL A 68 -8.31 1.77 8.83
C VAL A 68 -9.79 2.04 8.70
N SER A 69 -10.38 1.61 7.61
CA SER A 69 -11.81 1.69 7.37
C SER A 69 -12.43 0.30 7.34
N GLU A 70 -13.74 0.26 7.59
CA GLU A 70 -14.51 -0.97 7.64
C GLU A 70 -15.80 -0.76 6.83
N SER A 71 -16.13 -1.69 5.94
CA SER A 71 -17.38 -1.70 5.19
C SER A 71 -18.13 -2.99 5.41
N ASP A 72 -19.45 -2.93 5.27
CA ASP A 72 -20.38 -4.08 5.30
C ASP A 72 -20.24 -4.95 6.56
N ALA A 73 -19.95 -4.30 7.71
CA ALA A 73 -19.72 -4.97 8.98
C ALA A 73 -20.91 -5.88 9.37
N GLY A 74 -20.61 -7.14 9.71
CA GLY A 74 -21.59 -8.15 10.09
C GLY A 74 -22.21 -8.92 8.92
N THR A 75 -21.71 -8.72 7.70
CA THR A 75 -22.07 -9.50 6.51
C THR A 75 -20.90 -10.35 6.03
N ASP A 76 -21.13 -11.20 5.02
CA ASP A 76 -20.05 -11.95 4.38
C ASP A 76 -19.10 -11.04 3.59
N ASP A 77 -19.55 -9.86 3.18
CA ASP A 77 -18.78 -8.85 2.47
C ASP A 77 -18.01 -7.90 3.40
N HIS A 78 -18.01 -8.17 4.71
CA HIS A 78 -17.29 -7.36 5.70
C HIS A 78 -15.82 -7.23 5.37
N LEU A 79 -15.39 -6.03 5.00
CA LEU A 79 -14.04 -5.72 4.53
C LEU A 79 -13.38 -4.67 5.41
N ARG A 80 -12.14 -4.91 5.81
CA ARG A 80 -11.25 -3.91 6.39
C ARG A 80 -10.19 -3.50 5.40
N THR A 81 -9.92 -2.20 5.34
CA THR A 81 -8.94 -1.61 4.43
C THR A 81 -7.98 -0.70 5.18
N LEU A 82 -6.68 -0.87 4.97
CA LEU A 82 -5.64 0.07 5.37
C LEU A 82 -5.36 1.01 4.20
N SER A 83 -5.48 2.31 4.44
CA SER A 83 -5.18 3.34 3.43
C SER A 83 -4.21 4.38 3.95
N HIS A 84 -3.38 4.90 3.04
CA HIS A 84 -2.51 6.05 3.25
C HIS A 84 -2.95 7.17 2.29
N GLY A 85 -3.65 8.15 2.83
CA GLY A 85 -4.35 9.12 2.00
C GLY A 85 -5.40 8.43 1.12
N ARG A 86 -5.20 8.42 -0.20
CA ARG A 86 -6.10 7.78 -1.17
C ARG A 86 -5.63 6.40 -1.63
N ILE A 87 -4.44 5.96 -1.18
CA ILE A 87 -3.82 4.73 -1.65
C ILE A 87 -4.15 3.60 -0.70
N CYS A 88 -4.66 2.49 -1.24
CA CYS A 88 -4.90 1.26 -0.51
C CYS A 88 -3.57 0.52 -0.32
N HIS A 89 -3.23 0.24 0.94
CA HIS A 89 -2.07 -0.58 1.32
C HIS A 89 -2.43 -2.02 1.62
N GLY A 90 -3.65 -2.40 1.36
CA GLY A 90 -4.16 -3.75 1.52
C GLY A 90 -5.52 -3.77 2.20
N ASN A 91 -6.20 -4.87 2.04
CA ASN A 91 -7.48 -5.15 2.68
C ASN A 91 -7.57 -6.61 3.14
N GLN A 92 -8.55 -6.88 3.96
CA GLN A 92 -8.86 -8.23 4.42
C GLN A 92 -10.36 -8.40 4.61
N TYR A 93 -10.90 -9.52 4.12
CA TYR A 93 -12.24 -9.96 4.49
C TYR A 93 -12.25 -10.40 5.95
N MET A 94 -13.25 -9.96 6.70
CA MET A 94 -13.37 -10.29 8.12
C MET A 94 -14.27 -11.50 8.34
N ALA A 95 -15.10 -11.88 7.35
CA ALA A 95 -15.91 -13.09 7.39
C ALA A 95 -15.01 -14.34 7.37
N ASN A 96 -15.30 -15.31 8.24
CA ASN A 96 -14.47 -16.50 8.41
C ASN A 96 -14.23 -17.30 7.13
N ALA A 97 -15.21 -17.30 6.20
CA ALA A 97 -15.11 -18.01 4.93
C ALA A 97 -14.05 -17.42 3.96
N TYR A 98 -13.67 -16.14 4.14
CA TYR A 98 -12.83 -15.40 3.19
C TYR A 98 -11.63 -14.74 3.86
N ARG A 99 -11.49 -14.93 5.18
CA ARG A 99 -10.51 -14.24 6.02
C ARG A 99 -9.06 -14.51 5.60
N ASP A 100 -8.79 -15.70 5.09
CA ASP A 100 -7.46 -16.15 4.68
C ASP A 100 -7.19 -15.85 3.19
N TRP A 101 -8.14 -15.27 2.48
CA TRP A 101 -7.94 -14.96 1.07
C TRP A 101 -6.89 -13.88 0.88
N ALA A 102 -5.92 -14.18 0.05
CA ALA A 102 -4.97 -13.19 -0.45
C ALA A 102 -5.68 -12.30 -1.48
N GLY A 103 -6.29 -11.21 -1.01
CA GLY A 103 -6.99 -10.23 -1.85
C GLY A 103 -6.05 -9.24 -2.53
N THR A 104 -6.64 -8.23 -3.16
CA THR A 104 -5.96 -7.11 -3.84
C THR A 104 -4.94 -7.56 -4.90
N TYR A 105 -3.67 -7.24 -4.70
CA TYR A 105 -2.56 -7.47 -5.64
C TYR A 105 -1.89 -8.84 -5.47
N TYR A 106 -2.41 -9.67 -4.55
CA TYR A 106 -1.75 -10.88 -4.05
C TYR A 106 -2.56 -12.15 -4.34
N SER A 107 -3.59 -12.06 -5.19
CA SER A 107 -4.48 -13.17 -5.53
C SER A 107 -3.75 -14.33 -6.22
N VAL A 108 -4.45 -15.45 -6.36
CA VAL A 108 -3.90 -16.70 -6.92
C VAL A 108 -3.29 -16.53 -8.30
N LYS A 109 -3.85 -15.62 -9.13
CA LYS A 109 -3.37 -15.34 -10.49
C LYS A 109 -2.41 -14.15 -10.57
N SER A 110 -2.21 -13.41 -9.48
CA SER A 110 -1.20 -12.36 -9.41
C SER A 110 0.22 -12.94 -9.47
N GLY A 111 1.23 -12.09 -9.65
CA GLY A 111 2.62 -12.53 -9.60
C GLY A 111 2.98 -13.26 -8.31
N VAL A 112 2.38 -12.85 -7.17
CA VAL A 112 2.57 -13.52 -5.87
C VAL A 112 2.01 -14.93 -5.90
N GLY A 113 0.74 -15.09 -6.33
CA GLY A 113 0.11 -16.41 -6.41
C GLY A 113 0.82 -17.33 -7.41
N VAL A 114 1.23 -16.80 -8.57
CA VAL A 114 2.01 -17.56 -9.55
C VAL A 114 3.31 -18.06 -8.93
N LEU A 115 4.07 -17.19 -8.24
CA LEU A 115 5.30 -17.62 -7.57
C LEU A 115 5.03 -18.76 -6.58
N PHE A 116 4.11 -18.56 -5.63
CA PHE A 116 3.84 -19.55 -4.60
C PHE A 116 3.26 -20.87 -5.13
N ASN A 117 2.61 -20.87 -6.30
CA ASN A 117 2.09 -22.09 -6.91
C ASN A 117 3.14 -22.85 -7.74
N HIS A 118 4.15 -22.17 -8.28
CA HIS A 118 5.10 -22.73 -9.24
C HIS A 118 6.56 -22.77 -8.71
N HIS A 119 6.87 -22.15 -7.58
CA HIS A 119 8.23 -22.20 -7.02
C HIS A 119 8.64 -23.64 -6.72
N PRO A 120 9.85 -24.10 -7.07
CA PRO A 120 10.29 -25.49 -6.85
C PRO A 120 10.08 -25.98 -5.43
N GLU A 121 10.41 -25.18 -4.41
CA GLU A 121 10.20 -25.56 -3.01
C GLU A 121 8.73 -25.86 -2.70
N ARG A 122 7.79 -25.13 -3.32
CA ARG A 122 6.35 -25.39 -3.20
C ARG A 122 5.91 -26.66 -3.90
N VAL A 123 6.42 -26.90 -5.10
CA VAL A 123 6.15 -28.11 -5.90
C VAL A 123 6.65 -29.35 -5.15
N PHE A 124 7.84 -29.27 -4.54
CA PHE A 124 8.43 -30.36 -3.75
C PHE A 124 7.97 -30.37 -2.29
N LYS A 125 7.03 -29.51 -1.89
CA LYS A 125 6.47 -29.41 -0.54
C LYS A 125 7.53 -29.17 0.54
N ARG A 126 8.55 -28.39 0.22
CA ARG A 126 9.59 -27.99 1.16
C ARG A 126 9.28 -26.62 1.77
N PRO A 127 9.71 -26.34 3.00
CA PRO A 127 9.60 -25.03 3.60
C PRO A 127 10.38 -23.97 2.81
N MET A 128 9.86 -22.73 2.83
CA MET A 128 10.51 -21.57 2.19
C MET A 128 10.95 -20.55 3.23
N ASN A 129 12.08 -19.89 2.93
CA ASN A 129 12.51 -18.70 3.63
C ASN A 129 12.19 -17.47 2.75
N ILE A 130 11.35 -16.57 3.23
CA ILE A 130 10.74 -15.51 2.45
C ILE A 130 11.06 -14.15 3.08
N GLY A 131 11.62 -13.26 2.30
CA GLY A 131 11.80 -11.85 2.67
C GLY A 131 10.74 -10.97 2.00
N VAL A 132 10.27 -9.95 2.71
CA VAL A 132 9.32 -8.96 2.17
C VAL A 132 9.73 -7.56 2.63
N VAL A 133 10.09 -6.69 1.70
CA VAL A 133 10.32 -5.27 1.95
C VAL A 133 8.99 -4.53 1.75
N GLY A 134 8.43 -4.04 2.85
CA GLY A 134 7.07 -3.54 2.97
C GLY A 134 6.15 -4.55 3.65
N LEU A 135 5.22 -4.07 4.46
CA LEU A 135 4.30 -4.94 5.20
C LEU A 135 2.85 -4.80 4.71
N GLY A 136 2.39 -3.57 4.47
CA GLY A 136 0.98 -3.32 4.25
C GLY A 136 0.12 -3.86 5.38
N VAL A 137 -0.85 -4.70 5.08
CA VAL A 137 -1.65 -5.41 6.09
C VAL A 137 -1.14 -6.84 6.38
N GLY A 138 -0.02 -7.24 5.74
CA GLY A 138 0.56 -8.55 5.91
C GLY A 138 0.00 -9.64 4.99
N THR A 139 -0.65 -9.28 3.89
CA THR A 139 -1.37 -10.22 3.02
C THR A 139 -0.48 -11.35 2.50
N ILE A 140 0.82 -11.11 2.22
CA ILE A 140 1.74 -12.17 1.77
C ILE A 140 1.85 -13.31 2.80
N ALA A 141 1.62 -13.04 4.09
CA ALA A 141 1.64 -14.08 5.12
C ALA A 141 0.54 -15.14 4.95
N SER A 142 -0.56 -14.85 4.25
CA SER A 142 -1.60 -15.85 3.96
C SER A 142 -1.14 -16.96 3.00
N TRP A 143 -0.03 -16.78 2.31
CA TRP A 143 0.57 -17.80 1.45
C TRP A 143 1.52 -18.76 2.17
N ALA A 144 1.83 -18.47 3.44
CA ALA A 144 2.71 -19.32 4.24
C ALA A 144 2.11 -20.71 4.50
N ARG A 145 2.99 -21.68 4.57
CA ARG A 145 2.67 -23.06 4.98
C ARG A 145 3.44 -23.40 6.24
N PRO A 146 3.04 -24.45 6.97
CA PRO A 146 3.80 -24.92 8.12
C PRO A 146 5.27 -25.18 7.76
N GLY A 147 6.17 -24.61 8.56
CA GLY A 147 7.61 -24.69 8.37
C GLY A 147 8.22 -23.54 7.57
N ASP A 148 7.43 -22.70 6.92
CA ASP A 148 7.94 -21.49 6.27
C ASP A 148 8.40 -20.45 7.30
N HIS A 149 9.38 -19.64 6.90
CA HIS A 149 9.81 -18.46 7.62
C HIS A 149 9.58 -17.23 6.76
N ILE A 150 8.77 -16.28 7.25
CA ILE A 150 8.51 -15.00 6.57
C ILE A 150 9.06 -13.85 7.41
N ARG A 151 9.89 -13.02 6.79
CA ARG A 151 10.46 -11.83 7.40
C ARG A 151 10.06 -10.58 6.65
N PHE A 152 9.26 -9.74 7.31
CA PHE A 152 8.89 -8.42 6.82
C PHE A 152 9.88 -7.36 7.30
N TYR A 153 10.23 -6.41 6.41
CA TYR A 153 10.98 -5.20 6.72
C TYR A 153 10.05 -4.01 6.52
N GLU A 154 9.66 -3.34 7.60
CA GLU A 154 8.67 -2.25 7.55
C GLU A 154 9.25 -0.98 8.15
N ILE A 155 9.27 0.10 7.34
CA ILE A 155 9.84 1.38 7.75
C ILE A 155 8.93 2.15 8.73
N ASN A 156 7.61 1.94 8.64
CA ASN A 156 6.62 2.67 9.41
C ASN A 156 6.06 1.82 10.55
N ALA A 157 6.56 2.05 11.76
CA ALA A 157 6.08 1.35 12.96
C ALA A 157 4.56 1.44 13.18
N GLN A 158 3.88 2.45 12.60
CA GLN A 158 2.43 2.58 12.71
C GLN A 158 1.71 1.61 11.77
N VAL A 159 2.27 1.33 10.59
CA VAL A 159 1.75 0.28 9.70
C VAL A 159 1.79 -1.06 10.41
N ALA A 160 2.94 -1.42 11.01
CA ALA A 160 3.07 -2.68 11.76
C ALA A 160 2.06 -2.78 12.93
N LYS A 161 1.85 -1.70 13.68
CA LYS A 161 0.84 -1.68 14.76
C LYS A 161 -0.58 -1.86 14.26
N LEU A 162 -0.92 -1.19 13.15
CA LEU A 162 -2.26 -1.30 12.56
C LEU A 162 -2.49 -2.68 11.95
N ALA A 163 -1.51 -3.25 11.25
CA ALA A 163 -1.56 -4.61 10.72
C ALA A 163 -1.83 -5.63 11.82
N GLN A 164 -1.06 -5.58 12.92
CA GLN A 164 -1.23 -6.50 14.05
C GLN A 164 -2.56 -6.32 14.78
N ARG A 165 -3.07 -5.09 14.88
CA ARG A 165 -4.26 -4.79 15.68
C ARG A 165 -5.57 -5.02 14.94
N TYR A 166 -5.63 -4.69 13.67
CA TYR A 166 -6.89 -4.64 12.92
C TYR A 166 -7.01 -5.73 11.84
N PHE A 167 -5.92 -6.39 11.51
CA PHE A 167 -5.87 -7.46 10.52
C PHE A 167 -5.38 -8.75 11.16
N SER A 168 -5.64 -9.88 10.53
CA SER A 168 -5.32 -11.16 11.12
C SER A 168 -4.23 -11.95 10.36
N TYR A 169 -3.82 -11.53 9.17
CA TYR A 169 -2.86 -12.26 8.35
C TYR A 169 -1.59 -12.66 9.08
N LEU A 170 -1.01 -11.74 9.89
CA LEU A 170 0.20 -12.05 10.67
C LEU A 170 -0.07 -13.05 11.80
N LYS A 171 -1.25 -12.96 12.43
CA LYS A 171 -1.64 -13.84 13.54
C LYS A 171 -2.05 -15.21 13.07
N ASP A 172 -2.76 -15.28 11.94
CA ASP A 172 -3.32 -16.51 11.38
C ASP A 172 -2.32 -17.20 10.42
N CYS A 173 -1.11 -16.63 10.24
CA CYS A 173 -0.04 -17.22 9.44
C CYS A 173 0.32 -18.62 9.92
N GLU A 174 0.33 -19.59 9.02
CA GLU A 174 0.72 -20.98 9.34
C GLU A 174 2.23 -21.17 9.49
N GLY A 175 3.04 -20.24 8.94
CA GLY A 175 4.49 -20.21 9.07
C GLY A 175 4.96 -19.39 10.26
N ASP A 176 6.28 -19.35 10.45
CA ASP A 176 6.93 -18.45 11.41
C ASP A 176 7.08 -17.06 10.80
N VAL A 177 6.47 -16.04 11.42
CA VAL A 177 6.46 -14.69 10.91
C VAL A 177 7.20 -13.72 11.83
N SER A 178 8.07 -12.88 11.24
CA SER A 178 8.78 -11.82 11.95
C SER A 178 8.64 -10.48 11.23
N VAL A 179 8.57 -9.38 12.00
CA VAL A 179 8.53 -8.02 11.46
C VAL A 179 9.68 -7.21 12.05
N LEU A 180 10.61 -6.78 11.20
CA LEU A 180 11.72 -5.90 11.55
C LEU A 180 11.38 -4.46 11.17
N LEU A 181 11.47 -3.57 12.15
CA LEU A 181 11.23 -2.15 11.91
C LEU A 181 12.50 -1.47 11.38
N GLY A 182 12.37 -0.80 10.25
CA GLY A 182 13.45 -0.05 9.61
C GLY A 182 13.31 -0.01 8.09
N ASP A 183 14.15 0.79 7.46
CA ASP A 183 14.31 0.77 6.00
C ASP A 183 14.83 -0.61 5.56
N GLY A 184 14.12 -1.26 4.65
CA GLY A 184 14.42 -2.63 4.22
C GLY A 184 15.81 -2.77 3.61
N ARG A 185 16.21 -1.84 2.73
CA ARG A 185 17.53 -1.85 2.11
C ARG A 185 18.64 -1.65 3.15
N ILE A 186 18.53 -0.64 3.99
CA ILE A 186 19.53 -0.37 5.03
C ILE A 186 19.62 -1.53 6.02
N THR A 187 18.50 -2.17 6.32
CA THR A 187 18.50 -3.33 7.24
C THR A 187 19.22 -4.52 6.62
N LEU A 188 18.94 -4.83 5.34
CA LEU A 188 19.63 -5.87 4.60
C LEU A 188 21.15 -5.57 4.47
N GLU A 189 21.54 -4.32 4.16
CA GLU A 189 22.95 -3.91 4.13
C GLU A 189 23.68 -4.19 5.46
N ARG A 190 23.02 -3.87 6.59
CA ARG A 190 23.56 -4.13 7.93
C ARG A 190 23.67 -5.61 8.26
N GLN A 191 22.67 -6.40 7.90
CA GLN A 191 22.69 -7.85 8.07
C GLN A 191 23.83 -8.48 7.28
N LEU A 192 24.01 -8.09 6.02
CA LEU A 192 25.12 -8.58 5.20
C LEU A 192 26.47 -8.18 5.79
N ALA A 193 26.65 -6.94 6.24
CA ALA A 193 27.87 -6.47 6.89
C ALA A 193 28.18 -7.22 8.20
N ALA A 194 27.13 -7.72 8.88
CA ALA A 194 27.28 -8.58 10.07
C ALA A 194 27.52 -10.07 9.74
N GLY A 195 27.58 -10.44 8.46
CA GLY A 195 27.71 -11.84 8.02
C GLY A 195 26.39 -12.63 8.12
N GLU A 196 25.27 -11.95 8.26
CA GLU A 196 23.92 -12.53 8.40
C GLU A 196 23.24 -12.58 7.02
N ASN A 197 23.77 -13.38 6.08
CA ASN A 197 23.07 -13.67 4.85
C ASN A 197 21.73 -14.38 5.13
N GLN A 198 20.66 -13.93 4.53
CA GLN A 198 19.30 -14.39 4.87
C GLN A 198 18.90 -15.68 4.12
N GLU A 199 19.58 -16.03 3.03
CA GLU A 199 19.30 -17.25 2.24
C GLU A 199 17.80 -17.37 1.84
N PHE A 200 17.21 -16.28 1.33
CA PHE A 200 15.82 -16.29 0.90
C PHE A 200 15.61 -17.14 -0.35
N ASP A 201 14.53 -17.92 -0.38
CA ASP A 201 14.00 -18.55 -1.59
C ASP A 201 13.29 -17.50 -2.47
N ALA A 202 12.59 -16.57 -1.83
CA ALA A 202 11.94 -15.45 -2.48
C ALA A 202 12.10 -14.17 -1.66
N LEU A 203 12.40 -13.05 -2.35
CA LEU A 203 12.43 -11.72 -1.75
C LEU A 203 11.47 -10.81 -2.52
N PHE A 204 10.49 -10.26 -1.83
CA PHE A 204 9.52 -9.34 -2.38
C PHE A 204 9.90 -7.90 -2.09
N ILE A 205 9.90 -7.05 -3.10
CA ILE A 205 9.99 -5.59 -2.97
C ILE A 205 8.61 -5.02 -3.20
N ASP A 206 7.92 -4.74 -2.11
CA ASP A 206 6.51 -4.30 -2.06
C ASP A 206 6.35 -3.06 -1.16
N ALA A 207 7.32 -2.18 -1.21
CA ALA A 207 7.33 -0.94 -0.45
C ALA A 207 6.91 0.24 -1.33
N PHE A 208 5.82 0.89 -0.94
CA PHE A 208 5.29 2.05 -1.64
C PHE A 208 5.37 3.31 -0.78
N SER A 209 5.81 4.40 -1.41
CA SER A 209 5.71 5.76 -0.86
C SER A 209 4.81 6.57 -1.78
N GLY A 210 3.55 6.72 -1.39
CA GLY A 210 2.54 7.20 -2.32
C GLY A 210 2.20 6.13 -3.38
N ASP A 211 2.22 6.50 -4.66
CA ASP A 211 1.85 5.63 -5.79
C ASP A 211 3.06 4.91 -6.44
N SER A 212 4.25 4.99 -5.86
CA SER A 212 5.45 4.41 -6.46
C SER A 212 6.43 3.83 -5.44
N ILE A 213 7.27 2.90 -5.91
CA ILE A 213 8.37 2.36 -5.12
C ILE A 213 9.45 3.43 -4.95
N PRO A 214 10.01 3.62 -3.76
CA PRO A 214 11.16 4.51 -3.56
C PRO A 214 12.35 4.13 -4.44
N VAL A 215 12.89 5.11 -5.17
CA VAL A 215 13.93 4.90 -6.19
C VAL A 215 15.15 4.16 -5.64
N HIS A 216 15.54 4.42 -4.38
CA HIS A 216 16.70 3.77 -3.77
C HIS A 216 16.56 2.24 -3.64
N LEU A 217 15.32 1.70 -3.68
CA LEU A 217 15.06 0.26 -3.69
C LEU A 217 15.20 -0.38 -5.08
N LEU A 218 15.28 0.43 -6.14
CA LEU A 218 15.32 -0.03 -7.53
C LEU A 218 16.66 0.24 -8.22
N THR A 219 17.69 0.65 -7.49
CA THR A 219 19.02 0.89 -8.06
C THR A 219 19.75 -0.43 -8.30
N ARG A 220 20.79 -0.39 -9.14
CA ARG A 220 21.67 -1.54 -9.39
C ARG A 220 22.27 -2.09 -8.10
N GLU A 221 22.76 -1.21 -7.22
CA GLU A 221 23.37 -1.57 -5.95
C GLU A 221 22.37 -2.26 -5.01
N ALA A 222 21.09 -1.84 -5.06
CA ALA A 222 20.03 -2.50 -4.29
C ALA A 222 19.80 -3.93 -4.82
N PHE A 223 19.77 -4.14 -6.13
CA PHE A 223 19.63 -5.47 -6.73
C PHE A 223 20.84 -6.36 -6.40
N GLU A 224 22.06 -5.84 -6.51
CA GLU A 224 23.28 -6.56 -6.11
C GLU A 224 23.22 -7.00 -4.64
N LEU A 225 22.71 -6.15 -3.74
CA LEU A 225 22.47 -6.47 -2.34
C LEU A 225 21.41 -7.58 -2.19
N TYR A 226 20.26 -7.45 -2.86
CA TYR A 226 19.18 -8.42 -2.75
C TYR A 226 19.62 -9.82 -3.18
N PHE A 227 20.40 -9.91 -4.27
CA PHE A 227 20.93 -11.20 -4.74
C PHE A 227 21.97 -11.81 -3.81
N GLN A 228 22.59 -11.02 -2.91
CA GLN A 228 23.44 -11.56 -1.86
C GLN A 228 22.63 -12.19 -0.70
N HIS A 229 21.36 -11.78 -0.53
CA HIS A 229 20.46 -12.36 0.45
C HIS A 229 19.56 -13.47 -0.11
N LEU A 230 19.57 -13.68 -1.40
CA LEU A 230 18.86 -14.76 -2.05
C LEU A 230 19.74 -16.01 -2.17
N LYS A 231 19.11 -17.18 -2.17
CA LYS A 231 19.77 -18.42 -2.61
C LYS A 231 20.17 -18.31 -4.09
N ALA A 232 21.04 -19.22 -4.56
CA ALA A 232 21.55 -19.20 -5.92
C ALA A 232 20.43 -19.24 -7.00
N ASP A 233 19.37 -19.98 -6.71
CA ASP A 233 18.15 -20.14 -7.52
C ASP A 233 16.95 -19.29 -6.99
N GLY A 234 17.23 -18.41 -6.04
CA GLY A 234 16.22 -17.55 -5.42
C GLY A 234 15.62 -16.52 -6.37
N VAL A 235 14.44 -16.04 -6.02
CA VAL A 235 13.63 -15.17 -6.85
C VAL A 235 13.43 -13.82 -6.19
N LEU A 236 13.75 -12.73 -6.93
CA LEU A 236 13.38 -11.37 -6.55
C LEU A 236 12.05 -11.02 -7.25
N MET A 237 11.05 -10.64 -6.47
CA MET A 237 9.74 -10.20 -6.92
C MET A 237 9.60 -8.70 -6.70
N VAL A 238 9.36 -7.92 -7.74
CA VAL A 238 9.22 -6.46 -7.65
C VAL A 238 7.80 -6.07 -8.03
N HIS A 239 7.06 -5.49 -7.10
CA HIS A 239 5.70 -4.99 -7.31
C HIS A 239 5.75 -3.63 -8.01
N ILE A 240 5.27 -3.53 -9.24
CA ILE A 240 5.37 -2.29 -10.04
C ILE A 240 4.01 -1.69 -10.42
N THR A 241 2.96 -2.12 -9.75
CA THR A 241 1.62 -1.56 -10.01
C THR A 241 1.60 -0.08 -9.62
N ASN A 242 1.39 0.78 -10.59
CA ASN A 242 1.17 2.21 -10.39
C ASN A 242 0.39 2.82 -11.57
N LEU A 243 -0.15 4.03 -11.40
CA LEU A 243 -1.04 4.67 -12.38
C LEU A 243 -0.29 5.41 -13.50
N HIS A 244 0.98 5.76 -13.30
CA HIS A 244 1.63 6.78 -14.13
C HIS A 244 2.96 6.36 -14.74
N LEU A 245 3.65 5.36 -14.17
CA LEU A 245 5.00 4.99 -14.57
C LEU A 245 5.08 3.51 -14.98
N ASP A 246 5.69 3.23 -16.11
CA ASP A 246 6.09 1.87 -16.46
C ASP A 246 7.52 1.61 -15.96
N LEU A 247 7.63 0.88 -14.85
CA LEU A 247 8.89 0.51 -14.23
C LEU A 247 9.47 -0.81 -14.78
N SER A 248 8.77 -1.50 -15.66
CA SER A 248 9.24 -2.79 -16.24
C SER A 248 10.53 -2.63 -17.02
N GLY A 249 10.64 -1.57 -17.83
CA GLY A 249 11.84 -1.25 -18.61
C GLY A 249 13.07 -0.99 -17.73
N PRO A 250 13.03 -0.04 -16.79
CA PRO A 250 14.12 0.20 -15.86
C PRO A 250 14.55 -1.04 -15.06
N ILE A 251 13.60 -1.83 -14.53
CA ILE A 251 13.94 -3.05 -13.78
C ILE A 251 14.61 -4.07 -14.67
N ARG A 252 14.13 -4.26 -15.91
CA ARG A 252 14.76 -5.14 -16.89
C ARG A 252 16.21 -4.72 -17.17
N ALA A 253 16.45 -3.42 -17.36
CA ALA A 253 17.79 -2.91 -17.61
C ALA A 253 18.75 -3.19 -16.43
N VAL A 254 18.28 -2.97 -15.21
CA VAL A 254 19.06 -3.27 -13.99
C VAL A 254 19.31 -4.78 -13.88
N ALA A 255 18.30 -5.63 -14.06
CA ALA A 255 18.45 -7.09 -14.03
C ALA A 255 19.46 -7.60 -15.07
N GLN A 256 19.36 -7.12 -16.29
CA GLN A 256 20.33 -7.47 -17.36
C GLN A 256 21.76 -7.05 -17.01
N SER A 257 21.93 -5.86 -16.40
CA SER A 257 23.25 -5.39 -15.97
C SER A 257 23.89 -6.25 -14.86
N THR A 258 23.08 -7.02 -14.15
CA THR A 258 23.49 -7.98 -13.10
C THR A 258 23.47 -9.43 -13.60
N GLY A 259 23.27 -9.66 -14.90
CA GLY A 259 23.22 -11.00 -15.51
C GLY A 259 22.01 -11.83 -15.11
N LYS A 260 20.87 -11.18 -14.85
CA LYS A 260 19.63 -11.84 -14.43
C LYS A 260 18.56 -11.78 -15.52
N HIS A 261 17.65 -12.76 -15.50
CA HIS A 261 16.49 -12.84 -16.37
C HIS A 261 15.27 -12.17 -15.73
N THR A 262 14.32 -11.71 -16.54
CA THR A 262 13.11 -11.07 -16.05
C THR A 262 11.86 -11.62 -16.74
N LEU A 263 10.78 -11.78 -15.96
CA LEU A 263 9.44 -12.08 -16.45
C LEU A 263 8.47 -11.06 -15.87
N LEU A 264 7.63 -10.44 -16.71
CA LEU A 264 6.55 -9.58 -16.25
C LEU A 264 5.28 -10.43 -16.12
N ILE A 265 4.66 -10.37 -14.96
CA ILE A 265 3.35 -10.98 -14.70
C ILE A 265 2.35 -9.87 -14.48
N GLU A 266 1.33 -9.82 -15.35
CA GLU A 266 0.22 -8.87 -15.25
C GLU A 266 -1.05 -9.66 -14.97
N HIS A 267 -1.86 -9.16 -14.06
CA HIS A 267 -3.13 -9.77 -13.69
C HIS A 267 -4.26 -8.73 -13.70
N GLU A 268 -5.27 -8.98 -14.51
CA GLU A 268 -6.53 -8.26 -14.50
C GLU A 268 -7.47 -8.88 -13.46
N PRO A 269 -8.18 -8.06 -12.66
CA PRO A 269 -9.06 -8.58 -11.62
C PRO A 269 -10.21 -9.39 -12.22
N GLU A 270 -10.43 -10.61 -11.74
CA GLU A 270 -11.55 -11.47 -12.11
C GLU A 270 -12.68 -11.42 -11.07
N GLY A 271 -12.43 -10.84 -9.92
CA GLY A 271 -13.37 -10.71 -8.82
C GLY A 271 -13.24 -9.37 -8.09
N TRP A 272 -14.25 -9.04 -7.33
CA TRP A 272 -14.32 -7.79 -6.55
C TRP A 272 -13.25 -7.66 -5.46
N ALA A 273 -12.70 -8.80 -5.01
CA ALA A 273 -11.60 -8.84 -4.04
C ALA A 273 -10.23 -8.52 -4.62
N GLU A 274 -10.11 -8.57 -5.93
CA GLU A 274 -8.85 -8.45 -6.64
C GLU A 274 -8.63 -7.02 -7.15
N ARG A 275 -7.37 -6.71 -7.42
CA ARG A 275 -6.94 -5.47 -8.07
C ARG A 275 -6.01 -5.82 -9.22
N TYR A 276 -6.01 -4.99 -10.24
CA TYR A 276 -4.97 -5.03 -11.26
C TYR A 276 -3.60 -5.02 -10.61
N SER A 277 -2.73 -5.95 -11.02
CA SER A 277 -1.38 -6.04 -10.46
C SER A 277 -0.33 -6.32 -11.52
N ARG A 278 0.85 -5.74 -11.32
CA ARG A 278 2.04 -5.96 -12.15
C ARG A 278 3.21 -6.31 -11.26
N TRP A 279 3.80 -7.45 -11.53
CA TRP A 279 4.97 -7.95 -10.80
C TRP A 279 6.07 -8.31 -11.78
N VAL A 280 7.29 -7.87 -11.50
CA VAL A 280 8.47 -8.33 -12.24
C VAL A 280 9.20 -9.38 -11.41
N VAL A 281 9.31 -10.55 -11.98
CA VAL A 281 10.16 -11.64 -11.49
C VAL A 281 11.57 -11.38 -11.98
N VAL A 282 12.57 -11.49 -11.12
CA VAL A 282 13.99 -11.39 -11.47
C VAL A 282 14.74 -12.57 -10.84
N THR A 283 15.41 -13.40 -11.64
CA THR A 283 16.09 -14.60 -11.16
C THR A 283 17.25 -14.99 -12.05
N SER A 284 18.14 -15.82 -11.50
CA SER A 284 19.19 -16.52 -12.29
C SER A 284 18.66 -17.83 -12.89
N ASN A 285 17.54 -18.35 -12.38
CA ASN A 285 17.00 -19.64 -12.76
C ASN A 285 16.15 -19.50 -14.04
N GLU A 286 16.68 -19.97 -15.15
CA GLU A 286 15.98 -19.95 -16.44
C GLU A 286 14.73 -20.83 -16.47
N ASP A 287 14.73 -21.94 -15.72
CA ASP A 287 13.59 -22.87 -15.66
C ASP A 287 12.33 -22.25 -15.01
N LEU A 288 12.49 -21.13 -14.29
CA LEU A 288 11.37 -20.36 -13.74
C LEU A 288 10.82 -19.31 -14.70
N ILE A 289 11.53 -19.06 -15.79
CA ILE A 289 11.18 -18.02 -16.78
C ILE A 289 10.55 -18.65 -18.05
N TYR A 290 10.94 -19.86 -18.41
CA TYR A 290 10.52 -20.60 -19.60
C TYR A 290 9.76 -21.88 -19.24
#